data_98aff1e6504f1f029c8e95aba39078a2
#
_entry.id   98aff1e6504f1f029c8e95aba39078a2
#
_cell.length_a   1.000
_cell.length_b   1.000
_cell.length_c   1.000
_cell.angle_alpha   90.00
_cell.angle_beta   90.00
_cell.angle_gamma   90.00
#
_symmetry.space_group_name_H-M   'P 1'
#
loop_
_entity.id
_entity.type
_entity.pdbx_description
1 polymer ?
#
loop_
_entity_poly.entity_id
_entity_poly.type
_entity_poly.pdbx_seq_one_letter_code
_entity_poly.pdbx_strand_id
1 'polypeptide(L)'
;MGKLVEEFNGYRSKMNGRISETANTNMKRFLALDTTSYADGALNVRTKEMLGLVASMVLRCDDCIKYHLGKCHSEGVSTEEMNEIFVIANLVGGSIVIPHYRRAVEYWDELCEAEN
;
A
#
# COMPACT_ATOMS: atom_id res chain seq x y z
N MET A 1 -17.57 3.64 2.74
CA MET A 1 -16.30 3.00 2.32
C MET A 1 -16.59 1.59 1.84
N GLY A 2 -15.84 1.09 0.88
CA GLY A 2 -16.07 -0.23 0.32
C GLY A 2 -15.68 -1.37 1.27
N LYS A 3 -16.27 -2.53 1.03
CA LYS A 3 -16.10 -3.72 1.85
C LYS A 3 -14.64 -4.18 1.94
N LEU A 4 -13.91 -4.19 0.81
CA LEU A 4 -12.52 -4.63 0.78
C LEU A 4 -11.63 -3.73 1.65
N VAL A 5 -11.86 -2.42 1.58
CA VAL A 5 -11.10 -1.44 2.35
C VAL A 5 -11.39 -1.60 3.83
N GLU A 6 -12.65 -1.75 4.21
CA GLU A 6 -13.05 -1.94 5.61
C GLU A 6 -12.49 -3.23 6.20
N GLU A 7 -12.58 -4.32 5.46
CA GLU A 7 -12.05 -5.62 5.91
C GLU A 7 -10.54 -5.56 6.11
N PHE A 8 -9.83 -5.00 5.15
CA PHE A 8 -8.37 -4.90 5.23
C PHE A 8 -7.94 -4.03 6.42
N ASN A 9 -8.49 -2.84 6.53
CA ASN A 9 -8.13 -1.90 7.59
C ASN A 9 -8.51 -2.44 8.98
N GLY A 10 -9.67 -3.05 9.10
CA GLY A 10 -10.15 -3.62 10.35
C GLY A 10 -9.27 -4.76 10.84
N TYR A 11 -8.96 -5.71 9.97
CA TYR A 11 -8.09 -6.85 10.30
C TYR A 11 -6.67 -6.36 10.64
N ARG A 12 -6.13 -5.47 9.83
CA ARG A 12 -4.79 -4.93 10.04
C ARG A 12 -4.67 -4.20 11.38
N SER A 13 -5.64 -3.35 11.69
CA SER A 13 -5.67 -2.61 12.95
C SER A 13 -5.76 -3.55 14.15
N LYS A 14 -6.65 -4.54 14.08
CA LYS A 14 -6.83 -5.54 15.13
C LYS A 14 -5.53 -6.31 15.38
N MET A 15 -4.91 -6.82 14.32
CA MET A 15 -3.74 -7.66 14.45
C MET A 15 -2.47 -6.86 14.78
N ASN A 16 -2.35 -5.63 14.32
CA ASN A 16 -1.26 -4.75 14.74
C ASN A 16 -1.35 -4.44 16.22
N GLY A 17 -2.56 -4.24 16.75
CA GLY A 17 -2.78 -4.08 18.18
C GLY A 17 -2.34 -5.32 18.97
N ARG A 18 -2.68 -6.50 18.46
CA ARG A 18 -2.28 -7.77 19.08
C ARG A 18 -0.76 -7.96 19.06
N ILE A 19 -0.12 -7.63 17.93
CA ILE A 19 1.34 -7.70 17.78
C ILE A 19 2.04 -6.77 18.76
N SER A 20 1.54 -5.55 18.93
CA SER A 20 2.18 -4.57 19.82
C SER A 20 2.14 -4.99 21.29
N GLU A 21 1.18 -5.85 21.70
CA GLU A 21 1.13 -6.38 23.05
C GLU A 21 2.31 -7.30 23.37
N THR A 22 2.85 -7.98 22.36
CA THR A 22 3.90 -9.00 22.56
C THR A 22 5.20 -8.67 21.84
N ALA A 23 5.26 -7.55 21.12
CA ALA A 23 6.44 -7.18 20.34
C ALA A 23 7.65 -6.96 21.26
N ASN A 24 8.76 -7.63 20.92
CA ASN A 24 10.03 -7.40 21.60
C ASN A 24 10.71 -6.12 21.05
N THR A 25 11.84 -5.77 21.62
CA THR A 25 12.57 -4.56 21.24
C THR A 25 12.93 -4.54 19.76
N ASN A 26 13.34 -5.67 19.20
CA ASN A 26 13.76 -5.73 17.80
C ASN A 26 12.58 -5.49 16.86
N MET A 27 11.41 -6.07 17.17
CA MET A 27 10.22 -5.82 16.37
C MET A 27 9.74 -4.38 16.47
N LYS A 28 9.79 -3.80 17.65
CA LYS A 28 9.45 -2.38 17.85
C LYS A 28 10.38 -1.46 17.03
N ARG A 29 11.68 -1.79 17.02
CA ARG A 29 12.67 -1.04 16.23
C ARG A 29 12.40 -1.17 14.72
N PHE A 30 12.03 -2.37 14.27
CA PHE A 30 11.68 -2.60 12.87
C PHE A 30 10.47 -1.75 12.46
N LEU A 31 9.41 -1.74 13.26
CA LEU A 31 8.22 -0.93 13.00
C LEU A 31 8.53 0.57 13.00
N ALA A 32 9.36 1.03 13.93
CA ALA A 32 9.79 2.42 13.98
C ALA A 32 10.64 2.79 12.76
N LEU A 33 11.52 1.89 12.31
CA LEU A 33 12.33 2.09 11.11
C LEU A 33 11.44 2.24 9.87
N ASP A 34 10.43 1.39 9.74
CA ASP A 34 9.47 1.47 8.65
C ASP A 34 8.80 2.85 8.62
N THR A 35 8.26 3.29 9.76
CA THR A 35 7.59 4.59 9.87
C THR A 35 8.51 5.75 9.52
N THR A 36 9.72 5.78 10.07
CA THR A 36 10.65 6.89 9.84
C THR A 36 11.20 6.90 8.42
N SER A 37 11.33 5.73 7.79
CA SER A 37 11.83 5.64 6.42
C SER A 37 10.89 6.28 5.41
N TYR A 38 9.57 6.25 5.66
CA TYR A 38 8.58 6.86 4.79
C TYR A 38 8.36 8.36 5.04
N ALA A 39 8.95 8.92 6.09
CA ALA A 39 8.84 10.35 6.37
C ALA A 39 9.55 11.18 5.29
N ASP A 40 9.12 12.43 5.13
CA ASP A 40 9.73 13.34 4.14
C ASP A 40 11.22 13.48 4.35
N GLY A 41 11.96 13.40 3.25
CA GLY A 41 13.40 13.57 3.21
C GLY A 41 13.76 14.16 1.84
N ALA A 42 14.82 13.67 1.22
CA ALA A 42 15.14 14.03 -0.17
C ALA A 42 13.98 13.66 -1.09
N LEU A 43 13.30 12.54 -0.79
CA LEU A 43 12.05 12.16 -1.44
C LEU A 43 10.91 12.44 -0.45
N ASN A 44 9.77 12.90 -0.96
CA ASN A 44 8.62 13.13 -0.09
C ASN A 44 7.83 11.83 0.16
N VAL A 45 6.92 11.86 1.12
CA VAL A 45 6.07 10.72 1.48
C VAL A 45 5.35 10.16 0.25
N ARG A 46 4.74 11.03 -0.55
CA ARG A 46 3.99 10.65 -1.74
C ARG A 46 4.82 9.79 -2.68
N THR A 47 6.03 10.24 -3.00
CA THR A 47 6.96 9.50 -3.86
C THR A 47 7.35 8.17 -3.23
N LYS A 48 7.64 8.16 -1.94
CA LYS A 48 8.02 6.93 -1.24
C LYS A 48 6.90 5.90 -1.24
N GLU A 49 5.65 6.33 -1.06
CA GLU A 49 4.50 5.42 -1.11
C GLU A 49 4.29 4.84 -2.51
N MET A 50 4.52 5.64 -3.56
CA MET A 50 4.48 5.15 -4.94
C MET A 50 5.57 4.10 -5.20
N LEU A 51 6.78 4.33 -4.70
CA LEU A 51 7.88 3.35 -4.82
C LEU A 51 7.55 2.05 -4.08
N GLY A 52 7.02 2.17 -2.86
CA GLY A 52 6.60 1.01 -2.08
C GLY A 52 5.51 0.21 -2.78
N LEU A 53 4.58 0.89 -3.44
CA LEU A 53 3.51 0.24 -4.20
C LEU A 53 4.07 -0.57 -5.37
N VAL A 54 4.96 0.02 -6.18
CA VAL A 54 5.55 -0.67 -7.33
C VAL A 54 6.33 -1.90 -6.85
N ALA A 55 7.15 -1.74 -5.82
CA ALA A 55 7.93 -2.84 -5.26
C ALA A 55 7.01 -3.97 -4.75
N SER A 56 5.93 -3.59 -4.05
CA SER A 56 4.96 -4.56 -3.51
C SER A 56 4.26 -5.35 -4.61
N MET A 57 3.93 -4.69 -5.73
CA MET A 57 3.30 -5.36 -6.88
C MET A 57 4.28 -6.35 -7.52
N VAL A 58 5.53 -5.96 -7.72
CA VAL A 58 6.55 -6.82 -8.29
C VAL A 58 6.82 -8.01 -7.37
N LEU A 59 6.81 -7.80 -6.05
CA LEU A 59 6.95 -8.86 -5.05
C LEU A 59 5.66 -9.67 -4.86
N ARG A 60 4.56 -9.25 -5.44
CA ARG A 60 3.25 -9.92 -5.42
C ARG A 60 2.69 -10.09 -4.01
N CYS A 61 2.79 -9.04 -3.22
CA CYS A 61 2.25 -9.01 -1.86
C CYS A 61 0.93 -8.23 -1.86
N ASP A 62 -0.21 -8.91 -1.91
CA ASP A 62 -1.52 -8.25 -1.98
C ASP A 62 -1.78 -7.32 -0.80
N ASP A 63 -1.42 -7.73 0.41
CA ASP A 63 -1.61 -6.89 1.60
C ASP A 63 -0.74 -5.63 1.56
N CYS A 64 0.51 -5.77 1.12
CA CYS A 64 1.41 -4.63 0.95
C CYS A 64 0.88 -3.68 -0.11
N ILE A 65 0.34 -4.23 -1.21
CA ILE A 65 -0.28 -3.45 -2.28
C ILE A 65 -1.44 -2.62 -1.72
N LYS A 66 -2.36 -3.25 -0.98
CA LYS A 66 -3.51 -2.56 -0.40
C LYS A 66 -3.07 -1.43 0.54
N TYR A 67 -2.07 -1.69 1.37
CA TYR A 67 -1.54 -0.69 2.29
C TYR A 67 -1.02 0.54 1.53
N HIS A 68 -0.17 0.31 0.54
CA HIS A 68 0.42 1.42 -0.23
C HIS A 68 -0.61 2.12 -1.11
N LEU A 69 -1.61 1.41 -1.64
CA LEU A 69 -2.72 2.04 -2.37
C LEU A 69 -3.47 3.03 -1.47
N GLY A 70 -3.77 2.62 -0.25
CA GLY A 70 -4.44 3.49 0.72
C GLY A 70 -3.61 4.74 1.04
N LYS A 71 -2.30 4.56 1.20
CA LYS A 71 -1.38 5.67 1.44
C LYS A 71 -1.27 6.60 0.23
N CYS A 72 -1.13 6.05 -0.96
CA CYS A 72 -1.10 6.85 -2.20
C CYS A 72 -2.38 7.68 -2.34
N HIS A 73 -3.52 7.07 -2.05
CA HIS A 73 -4.81 7.75 -2.11
C HIS A 73 -4.85 8.93 -1.12
N SER A 74 -4.43 8.71 0.12
CA SER A 74 -4.40 9.78 1.11
C SER A 74 -3.39 10.89 0.80
N GLU A 75 -2.35 10.58 0.03
CA GLU A 75 -1.34 11.55 -0.42
C GLU A 75 -1.72 12.24 -1.73
N GLY A 76 -2.92 12.02 -2.24
CA GLY A 76 -3.45 12.74 -3.38
C GLY A 76 -3.01 12.22 -4.75
N VAL A 77 -2.54 10.98 -4.83
CA VAL A 77 -2.23 10.37 -6.13
C VAL A 77 -3.53 10.21 -6.91
N SER A 78 -3.56 10.73 -8.14
CA SER A 78 -4.76 10.65 -9.00
C SER A 78 -4.88 9.27 -9.66
N THR A 79 -6.07 8.96 -10.15
CA THR A 79 -6.30 7.73 -10.91
C THR A 79 -5.47 7.70 -12.19
N GLU A 80 -5.29 8.84 -12.85
CA GLU A 80 -4.42 8.91 -14.04
C GLU A 80 -2.99 8.55 -13.70
N GLU A 81 -2.47 9.10 -12.60
CA GLU A 81 -1.14 8.76 -12.12
C GLU A 81 -1.05 7.30 -11.72
N MET A 82 -2.09 6.80 -11.02
CA MET A 82 -2.11 5.40 -10.59
C MET A 82 -2.07 4.44 -11.76
N ASN A 83 -2.78 4.75 -12.85
CA ASN A 83 -2.75 3.91 -14.05
C ASN A 83 -1.34 3.82 -14.65
N GLU A 84 -0.58 4.89 -14.62
CA GLU A 84 0.81 4.86 -15.08
C GLU A 84 1.71 4.06 -14.14
N ILE A 85 1.49 4.19 -12.83
CA ILE A 85 2.20 3.38 -11.82
C ILE A 85 1.97 1.90 -12.07
N PHE A 86 0.73 1.49 -12.34
CA PHE A 86 0.40 0.10 -12.63
C PHE A 86 1.13 -0.41 -13.86
N VAL A 87 1.25 0.41 -14.91
CA VAL A 87 2.00 0.03 -16.11
C VAL A 87 3.45 -0.27 -15.77
N ILE A 88 4.09 0.60 -15.00
CA ILE A 88 5.49 0.41 -14.59
C ILE A 88 5.66 -0.90 -13.81
N ALA A 89 4.77 -1.16 -12.86
CA ALA A 89 4.83 -2.38 -12.06
C ALA A 89 4.71 -3.64 -12.93
N ASN A 90 3.79 -3.63 -13.90
CA ASN A 90 3.59 -4.77 -14.81
C ASN A 90 4.76 -4.94 -15.78
N LEU A 91 5.37 -3.85 -16.22
CA LEU A 91 6.56 -3.92 -17.08
C LEU A 91 7.75 -4.52 -16.35
N VAL A 92 7.99 -4.10 -15.12
CA VAL A 92 9.12 -4.57 -14.33
C VAL A 92 8.92 -6.03 -13.90
N GLY A 93 7.74 -6.36 -13.40
CA GLY A 93 7.45 -7.67 -12.83
C GLY A 93 6.99 -8.72 -13.83
N GLY A 94 6.51 -8.30 -14.99
CA GLY A 94 6.01 -9.21 -16.04
C GLY A 94 4.57 -9.65 -15.81
N SER A 95 4.10 -10.54 -16.67
CA SER A 95 2.68 -10.98 -16.69
C SER A 95 2.21 -11.63 -15.39
N ILE A 96 3.12 -12.13 -14.57
CA ILE A 96 2.77 -12.73 -13.27
C ILE A 96 2.20 -11.69 -12.29
N VAL A 97 2.41 -10.39 -12.55
CA VAL A 97 1.84 -9.31 -11.73
C VAL A 97 0.36 -9.09 -12.06
N ILE A 98 -0.10 -9.48 -13.23
CA ILE A 98 -1.47 -9.18 -13.69
C ILE A 98 -2.57 -9.64 -12.72
N PRO A 99 -2.53 -10.83 -12.12
CA PRO A 99 -3.55 -11.20 -11.13
C PRO A 99 -3.60 -10.23 -9.94
N HIS A 100 -2.45 -9.75 -9.50
CA HIS A 100 -2.35 -8.77 -8.41
C HIS A 100 -2.83 -7.39 -8.85
N TYR A 101 -2.54 -7.03 -10.10
CA TYR A 101 -3.01 -5.80 -10.71
C TYR A 101 -4.54 -5.74 -10.74
N ARG A 102 -5.21 -6.85 -11.11
CA ARG A 102 -6.69 -6.90 -11.11
C ARG A 102 -7.25 -6.57 -9.72
N ARG A 103 -6.68 -7.18 -8.68
CA ARG A 103 -7.11 -6.91 -7.30
C ARG A 103 -6.75 -5.50 -6.83
N ALA A 104 -5.63 -4.99 -7.29
CA ALA A 104 -5.21 -3.62 -6.98
C ALA A 104 -6.19 -2.59 -7.58
N VAL A 105 -6.62 -2.79 -8.82
CA VAL A 105 -7.59 -1.90 -9.48
C VAL A 105 -8.92 -1.92 -8.73
N GLU A 106 -9.39 -3.09 -8.36
CA GLU A 106 -10.64 -3.21 -7.60
C GLU A 106 -10.56 -2.45 -6.28
N TYR A 107 -9.46 -2.61 -5.55
CA TYR A 107 -9.25 -1.93 -4.28
C TYR A 107 -9.13 -0.41 -4.47
N TRP A 108 -8.41 0.03 -5.49
CA TRP A 108 -8.27 1.46 -5.81
C TRP A 108 -9.63 2.09 -6.12
N ASP A 109 -10.45 1.40 -6.90
CA ASP A 109 -11.81 1.88 -7.23
C ASP A 109 -12.63 2.10 -5.96
N GLU A 110 -12.56 1.20 -5.00
CA GLU A 110 -13.27 1.37 -3.73
C GLU A 110 -12.75 2.58 -2.93
N LEU A 111 -11.44 2.81 -2.91
CA LEU A 111 -10.87 3.99 -2.26
C LEU A 111 -11.40 5.28 -2.89
N CYS A 112 -11.48 5.32 -4.21
CA CYS A 112 -11.96 6.49 -4.94
C CYS A 112 -13.47 6.72 -4.73
N GLU A 113 -14.26 5.65 -4.65
CA GLU A 113 -15.71 5.74 -4.40
C GLU A 113 -16.01 6.37 -3.05
N ALA A 114 -15.18 6.16 -2.05
CA ALA A 114 -15.37 6.71 -0.72
C ALA A 114 -15.30 8.24 -0.69
N GLU A 115 -14.74 8.88 -1.73
CA GLU A 115 -14.66 10.34 -1.84
C GLU A 115 -15.96 10.98 -2.34
N ASN A 116 -16.86 10.19 -2.90
CA ASN A 116 -18.12 10.67 -3.46
C ASN A 116 -19.29 10.53 -2.44
#